data_7f3e1cbf46f62f325434798e7ace5923
#
_entry.id   7f3e1cbf46f62f325434798e7ace5923
#
_cell.length_a   1.000
_cell.length_b   1.000
_cell.length_c   1.000
_cell.angle_alpha   90.00
_cell.angle_beta   90.00
_cell.angle_gamma   90.00
#
_symmetry.space_group_name_H-M   'P 1'
#
loop_
_entity.id
_entity.type
_entity.pdbx_description
1 polymer ?
#
loop_
_entity_poly.entity_id
_entity_poly.type
_entity_poly.pdbx_seq_one_letter_code
_entity_poly.pdbx_strand_id
1 'polypeptide(L)'
;MKEICHPNAYLSAIRNNKRGLRARTKILGILDAHSGNAKAISAEAGLPYRVVLHHLMLLRAEDIAERGKERPCVWISTGRGQKRLVDSN
;
A
#
# COMPACT_ATOMS: atom_id res chain seq x y z
N MET A 1 11.89 -16.98 12.50
CA MET A 1 10.46 -16.75 12.33
C MET A 1 10.21 -16.03 11.02
N LYS A 2 9.28 -16.52 10.23
CA LYS A 2 8.95 -15.88 8.94
C LYS A 2 8.16 -14.60 9.18
N GLU A 3 8.54 -13.56 8.46
CA GLU A 3 7.81 -12.31 8.46
C GLU A 3 6.55 -12.44 7.64
N ILE A 4 5.44 -11.97 8.19
CA ILE A 4 4.15 -11.98 7.49
C ILE A 4 3.95 -10.66 6.78
N CYS A 5 3.88 -10.70 5.46
CA CYS A 5 3.63 -9.52 4.65
C CYS A 5 2.16 -9.47 4.23
N HIS A 6 1.65 -8.24 4.07
CA HIS A 6 0.30 -8.05 3.56
C HIS A 6 0.19 -8.71 2.17
N PRO A 7 -0.86 -9.49 1.89
CA PRO A 7 -0.98 -10.17 0.59
C PRO A 7 -0.94 -9.22 -0.60
N ASN A 8 -1.50 -8.02 -0.47
CA ASN A 8 -1.50 -7.04 -1.55
C ASN A 8 -0.18 -6.27 -1.68
N ALA A 9 0.79 -6.53 -0.80
CA ALA A 9 2.12 -5.93 -0.91
C ALA A 9 2.94 -6.54 -2.04
N TYR A 10 2.55 -7.73 -2.51
CA TYR A 10 3.20 -8.39 -3.63
C TYR A 10 2.69 -7.80 -4.94
N LEU A 11 3.60 -7.18 -5.69
CA LEU A 11 3.27 -6.53 -6.96
C LEU A 11 3.53 -7.49 -8.12
N SER A 12 2.72 -7.41 -9.16
CA SER A 12 2.85 -8.29 -10.33
C SER A 12 3.82 -7.73 -11.36
N ALA A 13 3.99 -6.41 -11.43
CA ALA A 13 4.77 -5.75 -12.48
C ALA A 13 6.25 -5.58 -12.16
N ILE A 14 6.65 -5.70 -10.89
CA ILE A 14 8.04 -5.49 -10.49
C ILE A 14 8.51 -6.59 -9.54
N ARG A 15 9.83 -6.67 -9.38
CA ARG A 15 10.42 -7.61 -8.45
C ARG A 15 10.09 -7.23 -7.00
N ASN A 16 9.60 -8.19 -6.24
CA ASN A 16 9.22 -7.99 -4.85
C ASN A 16 10.40 -8.33 -3.92
N ASN A 17 11.19 -7.32 -3.59
CA ASN A 17 12.27 -7.49 -2.62
C ASN A 17 11.74 -7.31 -1.20
N LYS A 18 12.50 -7.80 -0.23
CA LYS A 18 12.07 -7.81 1.18
C LYS A 18 11.79 -6.42 1.73
N ARG A 19 12.64 -5.45 1.41
CA ARG A 19 12.47 -4.07 1.87
C ARG A 19 11.17 -3.45 1.33
N GLY A 20 10.91 -3.65 0.03
CA GLY A 20 9.69 -3.16 -0.59
C GLY A 20 8.45 -3.82 -0.02
N LEU A 21 8.51 -5.13 0.20
CA LEU A 21 7.38 -5.86 0.80
C LEU A 21 7.07 -5.34 2.20
N ARG A 22 8.09 -5.08 3.01
CA ARG A 22 7.91 -4.54 4.36
C ARG A 22 7.26 -3.16 4.33
N ALA A 23 7.76 -2.28 3.47
CA ALA A 23 7.23 -0.93 3.33
C ALA A 23 5.77 -0.97 2.89
N ARG A 24 5.46 -1.75 1.85
CA ARG A 24 4.09 -1.85 1.34
C ARG A 24 3.15 -2.50 2.36
N THR A 25 3.64 -3.47 3.12
CA THR A 25 2.85 -4.10 4.19
C THR A 25 2.42 -3.08 5.23
N LYS A 26 3.33 -2.21 5.66
CA LYS A 26 3.00 -1.14 6.62
C LYS A 26 1.98 -0.17 6.05
N ILE A 27 2.21 0.27 4.80
CA ILE A 27 1.32 1.23 4.14
C ILE A 27 -0.08 0.64 3.98
N LEU A 28 -0.18 -0.59 3.51
CA LEU A 28 -1.47 -1.23 3.31
C LEU A 28 -2.19 -1.50 4.63
N GLY A 29 -1.47 -1.85 5.68
CA GLY A 29 -2.04 -2.00 7.00
C GLY A 29 -2.70 -0.71 7.48
N ILE A 30 -2.05 0.43 7.23
CA ILE A 30 -2.60 1.74 7.57
C ILE A 30 -3.83 2.04 6.73
N LEU A 31 -3.76 1.82 5.42
CA LEU A 31 -4.88 2.07 4.52
C LEU A 31 -6.08 1.17 4.79
N ASP A 32 -5.85 -0.06 5.24
CA ASP A 32 -6.93 -0.96 5.63
C ASP A 32 -7.67 -0.45 6.87
N ALA A 33 -6.97 0.27 7.74
CA ALA A 33 -7.55 0.83 8.95
C ALA A 33 -8.28 2.15 8.68
N HIS A 34 -7.70 3.01 7.85
CA HIS A 34 -8.28 4.32 7.52
C HIS A 34 -7.58 4.93 6.31
N SER A 35 -8.25 5.89 5.69
CA SER A 35 -7.64 6.66 4.60
C SER A 35 -6.69 7.73 5.17
N GLY A 36 -5.83 8.27 4.31
CA GLY A 36 -4.94 9.35 4.73
C GLY A 36 -4.09 9.87 3.58
N ASN A 37 -3.51 11.06 3.77
CA ASN A 37 -2.57 11.58 2.77
C ASN A 37 -1.19 10.95 2.97
N ALA A 38 -0.33 11.07 1.96
CA ALA A 38 0.98 10.43 1.98
C ALA A 38 1.84 10.89 3.16
N LYS A 39 1.72 12.15 3.55
CA LYS A 39 2.48 12.69 4.68
C LYS A 39 2.05 12.05 6.00
N ALA A 40 0.74 11.93 6.21
CA ALA A 40 0.21 11.28 7.40
C ALA A 40 0.60 9.81 7.45
N ILE A 41 0.52 9.12 6.31
CA ILE A 41 0.90 7.72 6.20
C ILE A 41 2.40 7.55 6.52
N SER A 42 3.26 8.44 6.02
CA SER A 42 4.69 8.37 6.29
C SER A 42 4.99 8.52 7.78
N ALA A 43 4.31 9.44 8.46
CA ALA A 43 4.48 9.63 9.89
C ALA A 43 4.04 8.39 10.67
N GLU A 44 2.90 7.82 10.30
CA GLU A 44 2.34 6.66 10.98
C GLU A 44 3.16 5.39 10.73
N ALA A 45 3.66 5.23 9.51
CA ALA A 45 4.48 4.07 9.14
C ALA A 45 5.92 4.16 9.63
N GLY A 46 6.37 5.36 10.00
CA GLY A 46 7.77 5.58 10.35
C GLY A 46 8.70 5.46 9.15
N LEU A 47 8.22 5.83 7.97
CA LEU A 47 8.99 5.77 6.72
C LEU A 47 9.14 7.15 6.12
N PRO A 48 10.24 7.40 5.37
CA PRO A 48 10.40 8.67 4.65
C PRO A 48 9.24 8.91 3.67
N TYR A 49 8.84 10.17 3.55
CA TYR A 49 7.77 10.56 2.64
C TYR A 49 7.99 10.05 1.20
N ARG A 50 9.21 10.19 0.70
CA ARG A 50 9.56 9.74 -0.66
C ARG A 50 9.32 8.24 -0.85
N VAL A 51 9.68 7.45 0.16
CA VAL A 51 9.51 6.00 0.11
C VAL A 51 8.03 5.66 0.09
N VAL A 52 7.24 6.31 0.95
CA VAL A 52 5.80 6.09 1.01
C VAL A 52 5.16 6.46 -0.32
N LEU A 53 5.47 7.64 -0.85
CA LEU A 53 4.89 8.08 -2.11
C LEU A 53 5.24 7.14 -3.26
N HIS A 54 6.50 6.69 -3.31
CA HIS A 54 6.94 5.72 -4.33
C HIS A 54 6.09 4.45 -4.29
N HIS A 55 5.90 3.87 -3.10
CA HIS A 55 5.12 2.64 -2.96
C HIS A 55 3.64 2.86 -3.20
N LEU A 56 3.09 4.02 -2.80
CA LEU A 56 1.71 4.34 -3.09
C LEU A 56 1.46 4.41 -4.60
N MET A 57 2.39 4.99 -5.35
CA MET A 57 2.27 5.06 -6.81
C MET A 57 2.35 3.67 -7.45
N LEU A 58 3.20 2.78 -6.92
CA LEU A 58 3.26 1.40 -7.41
C LEU A 58 1.96 0.65 -7.13
N LEU A 59 1.39 0.83 -5.94
CA LEU A 59 0.11 0.22 -5.57
C LEU A 59 -1.02 0.76 -6.44
N ARG A 60 -1.00 2.05 -6.74
CA ARG A 60 -1.99 2.66 -7.62
C ARG A 60 -1.91 2.08 -9.03
N ALA A 61 -0.72 1.85 -9.54
CA ALA A 61 -0.51 1.29 -10.87
C ALA A 61 -1.14 -0.10 -11.01
N GLU A 62 -1.29 -0.83 -9.92
CA GLU A 62 -1.90 -2.15 -9.90
C GLU A 62 -3.33 -2.14 -9.34
N ASP A 63 -3.94 -0.97 -9.23
CA ASP A 63 -5.31 -0.79 -8.74
C ASP A 63 -5.53 -1.28 -7.30
N ILE A 64 -4.48 -1.36 -6.51
CA ILE A 64 -4.57 -1.77 -5.10
C ILE A 64 -4.88 -0.57 -4.22
N ALA A 65 -4.43 0.62 -4.62
CA ALA A 65 -4.70 1.87 -3.93
C ALA A 65 -5.18 2.92 -4.91
N GLU A 66 -5.96 3.87 -4.43
CA GLU A 66 -6.44 5.00 -5.21
C GLU A 66 -6.13 6.30 -4.51
N ARG A 67 -5.95 7.34 -5.30
CA ARG A 67 -5.68 8.69 -4.81
C ARG A 67 -6.84 9.61 -5.17
N GLY A 68 -7.32 10.38 -4.17
CA GLY A 68 -8.34 11.38 -4.39
C GLY A 68 -7.83 12.52 -5.26
N LYS A 69 -8.74 13.23 -5.91
CA LYS A 69 -8.41 14.32 -6.80
C LYS A 69 -8.17 15.64 -6.08
N GLU A 70 -8.74 15.81 -4.90
CA GLU A 70 -8.61 17.04 -4.14
C GLU A 70 -7.30 17.08 -3.36
N ARG A 71 -6.79 18.28 -3.10
CA ARG A 71 -5.58 18.46 -2.30
C ARG A 71 -5.92 18.80 -0.86
N PRO A 72 -5.20 18.22 0.13
CA PRO A 72 -4.18 17.20 -0.05
C PRO A 72 -4.80 15.89 -0.53
N CYS A 73 -4.08 15.16 -1.38
CA CYS A 73 -4.59 13.92 -1.94
C CYS A 73 -4.70 12.86 -0.84
N VAL A 74 -5.87 12.28 -0.72
CA VAL A 74 -6.15 11.22 0.26
C VAL A 74 -6.06 9.88 -0.46
N TRP A 75 -5.30 8.96 0.13
CA TRP A 75 -5.13 7.62 -0.42
C TRP A 75 -6.06 6.65 0.29
N ILE A 76 -6.63 5.72 -0.46
CA ILE A 76 -7.52 4.68 0.06
C ILE A 76 -7.16 3.34 -0.54
N SER A 77 -7.50 2.27 0.18
CA SER A 77 -7.41 0.92 -0.36
C SER A 77 -8.64 0.65 -1.23
N THR A 78 -8.42 0.03 -2.38
CA THR A 78 -9.53 -0.28 -3.31
C THR A 78 -10.29 -1.55 -2.95
N GLY A 79 -9.67 -2.42 -2.16
CA GLY A 79 -10.25 -3.72 -1.84
C GLY A 79 -10.12 -4.75 -2.95
N ARG A 80 -9.57 -4.37 -4.11
CA ARG A 80 -9.45 -5.32 -5.24
C ARG A 80 -8.60 -6.53 -4.93
N GLY A 81 -7.49 -6.30 -4.23
CA GLY A 81 -6.62 -7.40 -3.81
C GLY A 81 -7.32 -8.33 -2.86
N GLN A 82 -8.12 -7.80 -1.96
CA GLN A 82 -8.90 -8.59 -1.02
C GLN A 82 -9.92 -9.44 -1.73
N LYS A 83 -10.56 -8.89 -2.76
CA LYS A 83 -11.48 -9.66 -3.60
C LYS A 83 -10.77 -10.82 -4.27
N ARG A 84 -9.57 -10.59 -4.80
CA ARG A 84 -8.80 -11.65 -5.43
C ARG A 84 -8.46 -12.77 -4.45
N LEU A 85 -8.16 -12.42 -3.21
CA LEU A 85 -7.87 -13.40 -2.18
C LEU A 85 -9.09 -14.26 -1.86
N VAL A 86 -10.26 -13.62 -1.79
CA VAL A 86 -11.52 -14.32 -1.57
C VAL A 86 -11.83 -15.23 -2.75
N ASP A 87 -11.68 -14.71 -3.97
CA ASP A 87 -11.98 -15.45 -5.19
C ASP A 87 -11.05 -16.65 -5.39
N SER A 88 -9.83 -16.58 -4.85
CA SER A 88 -8.87 -17.67 -4.99
C SER A 88 -9.13 -18.85 -4.05
N ASN A 89 -10.05 -18.69 -3.14
CA ASN A 89 -10.47 -19.78 -2.27
C ASN A 89 -11.41 -20.75 -3.01
#